data_c3b4d5d56273a3e76782b1b866b38f8d
#
_entry.id   c3b4d5d56273a3e76782b1b866b38f8d
#
_cell.length_a   1.000
_cell.length_b   1.000
_cell.length_c   1.000
_cell.angle_alpha   90.00
_cell.angle_beta   90.00
_cell.angle_gamma   90.00
#
_symmetry.space_group_name_H-M   'P 1'
#
loop_
_entity.id
_entity.type
_entity.pdbx_description
1 polymer ?
#
loop_
_entity_poly.entity_id
_entity_poly.type
_entity_poly.pdbx_seq_one_letter_code
_entity_poly.pdbx_strand_id
1 'polypeptide(L)'
;MEKYKIEIKESAVKEFNSIPKKDLKKIVQKIRSLSDNLRPNGCVKLSGQERYRIRQGDYRILYSIENEILVVYVIKIGHRKEVYR
;
A
#
# COMPACT_ATOMS: atom_id res chain seq x y z
N MET A 1 -18.85 -2.12 12.08
CA MET A 1 -17.72 -1.26 11.79
C MET A 1 -17.55 -1.09 10.29
N GLU A 2 -17.32 0.13 9.88
CA GLU A 2 -17.12 0.40 8.47
C GLU A 2 -15.73 0.02 8.04
N LYS A 3 -15.64 -0.60 6.89
CA LYS A 3 -14.35 -0.93 6.31
C LYS A 3 -14.05 0.04 5.18
N TYR A 4 -12.78 0.40 5.06
CA TYR A 4 -12.36 1.23 3.95
C TYR A 4 -12.26 0.40 2.69
N LYS A 5 -12.65 0.99 1.58
CA LYS A 5 -12.53 0.35 0.28
C LYS A 5 -11.07 0.49 -0.18
N ILE A 6 -10.55 -0.54 -0.82
CA ILE A 6 -9.20 -0.50 -1.37
C ILE A 6 -9.27 -0.14 -2.84
N GLU A 7 -8.55 0.89 -3.23
CA GLU A 7 -8.37 1.24 -4.64
C GLU A 7 -6.90 1.31 -4.94
N ILE A 8 -6.51 0.90 -6.13
CA ILE A 8 -5.11 0.83 -6.51
C ILE A 8 -4.88 1.64 -7.77
N LYS A 9 -3.94 2.56 -7.70
CA LYS A 9 -3.59 3.39 -8.85
C LYS A 9 -3.16 2.50 -10.01
N GLU A 10 -3.54 2.89 -11.22
CA GLU A 10 -3.25 2.10 -12.41
C GLU A 10 -1.77 1.78 -12.57
N SER A 11 -0.91 2.75 -12.31
CA SER A 11 0.53 2.52 -12.40
C SER A 11 1.01 1.49 -11.37
N ALA A 12 0.37 1.44 -10.20
CA ALA A 12 0.73 0.44 -9.20
C ALA A 12 0.26 -0.95 -9.62
N VAL A 13 -0.90 -1.03 -10.27
CA VAL A 13 -1.39 -2.31 -10.79
C VAL A 13 -0.42 -2.87 -11.82
N LYS A 14 0.12 -2.01 -12.65
CA LYS A 14 1.08 -2.45 -13.67
C LYS A 14 2.35 -3.00 -13.05
N GLU A 15 2.73 -2.53 -11.89
CA GLU A 15 3.92 -3.04 -11.22
C GLU A 15 3.75 -4.47 -10.74
N PHE A 16 2.51 -4.94 -10.60
CA PHE A 16 2.26 -6.33 -10.23
C PHE A 16 2.91 -7.31 -11.21
N ASN A 17 3.00 -6.91 -12.48
CA ASN A 17 3.53 -7.79 -13.53
C ASN A 17 5.02 -8.10 -13.35
N SER A 18 5.74 -7.22 -12.67
CA SER A 18 7.17 -7.40 -12.45
C SER A 18 7.49 -8.02 -11.10
N ILE A 19 6.47 -8.34 -10.31
CA ILE A 19 6.67 -8.92 -8.98
C ILE A 19 6.46 -10.43 -9.05
N PRO A 20 7.40 -11.23 -8.52
CA PRO A 20 7.20 -12.68 -8.48
C PRO A 20 5.90 -13.05 -7.78
N LYS A 21 5.21 -14.06 -8.28
CA LYS A 21 3.90 -14.45 -7.75
C LYS A 21 3.93 -14.71 -6.25
N LYS A 22 4.99 -15.29 -5.76
CA LYS A 22 5.15 -15.60 -4.35
C LYS A 22 5.10 -14.32 -3.51
N ASP A 23 5.81 -13.30 -3.94
CA ASP A 23 5.83 -12.03 -3.23
C ASP A 23 4.55 -11.26 -3.44
N LEU A 24 4.01 -11.33 -4.65
CA LEU A 24 2.78 -10.62 -4.98
C LEU A 24 1.63 -11.06 -4.09
N LYS A 25 1.53 -12.36 -3.82
CA LYS A 25 0.47 -12.88 -2.98
C LYS A 25 0.51 -12.23 -1.59
N LYS A 26 1.71 -12.10 -1.03
CA LYS A 26 1.88 -11.51 0.28
C LYS A 26 1.59 -10.00 0.26
N ILE A 27 1.96 -9.35 -0.83
CA ILE A 27 1.71 -7.92 -0.99
C ILE A 27 0.21 -7.67 -1.06
N VAL A 28 -0.52 -8.46 -1.83
CA VAL A 28 -1.97 -8.30 -1.96
C VAL A 28 -2.65 -8.54 -0.61
N GLN A 29 -2.20 -9.54 0.14
CA GLN A 29 -2.76 -9.79 1.46
C GLN A 29 -2.52 -8.61 2.40
N LYS A 30 -1.34 -8.01 2.33
CA LYS A 30 -1.01 -6.85 3.15
C LYS A 30 -1.90 -5.67 2.79
N ILE A 31 -2.09 -5.45 1.49
CA ILE A 31 -2.96 -4.37 1.03
C ILE A 31 -4.38 -4.56 1.52
N ARG A 32 -4.91 -5.79 1.42
CA ARG A 32 -6.26 -6.07 1.87
C ARG A 32 -6.44 -5.81 3.36
N SER A 33 -5.41 -6.09 4.14
CA SER A 33 -5.49 -5.89 5.58
C SER A 33 -5.63 -4.42 5.94
N LEU A 34 -5.27 -3.51 5.05
CA LEU A 34 -5.38 -2.09 5.30
C LEU A 34 -6.83 -1.63 5.43
N SER A 35 -7.78 -2.37 4.86
CA SER A 35 -9.19 -1.98 4.98
C SER A 35 -9.68 -2.08 6.42
N ASP A 36 -9.09 -2.96 7.21
CA ASP A 36 -9.46 -3.14 8.62
C ASP A 36 -8.51 -2.40 9.55
N ASN A 37 -7.25 -2.27 9.18
CA ASN A 37 -6.24 -1.65 10.00
C ASN A 37 -5.44 -0.68 9.14
N LEU A 38 -5.85 0.58 9.18
CA LEU A 38 -5.30 1.61 8.31
C LEU A 38 -3.84 1.93 8.58
N ARG A 39 -3.39 1.72 9.81
CA ARG A 39 -2.02 2.05 10.20
C ARG A 39 -1.42 0.89 10.98
N PRO A 40 -1.07 -0.18 10.26
CA PRO A 40 -0.51 -1.37 10.94
C PRO A 40 0.87 -1.08 11.52
N ASN A 41 1.33 -1.98 12.38
CA ASN A 41 2.67 -1.89 12.94
C ASN A 41 3.70 -1.80 11.81
N GLY A 42 4.68 -0.92 11.98
CA GLY A 42 5.69 -0.71 10.95
C GLY A 42 5.31 0.31 9.91
N CYS A 43 4.10 0.83 9.98
CA CYS A 43 3.64 1.88 9.08
C CYS A 43 4.36 3.18 9.42
N VAL A 44 4.80 3.89 8.37
CA VAL A 44 5.48 5.17 8.53
C VAL A 44 4.68 6.23 7.82
N LYS A 45 4.34 7.29 8.54
CA LYS A 45 3.65 8.42 7.92
C LYS A 45 4.66 9.30 7.19
N LEU A 46 4.34 9.63 5.95
CA LEU A 46 5.16 10.53 5.17
C LEU A 46 4.77 11.97 5.49
N SER A 47 5.77 12.84 5.57
CA SER A 47 5.52 14.21 6.02
C SER A 47 4.57 14.97 5.12
N GLY A 48 3.76 15.81 5.74
CA GLY A 48 2.95 16.80 5.05
C GLY A 48 1.63 16.32 4.48
N GLN A 49 1.33 15.03 4.47
CA GLN A 49 0.10 14.52 3.88
C GLN A 49 -0.36 13.25 4.59
N GLU A 50 -1.60 12.84 4.29
CA GLU A 50 -2.14 11.57 4.80
C GLU A 50 -1.66 10.43 3.92
N ARG A 51 -0.36 10.32 3.77
CA ARG A 51 0.29 9.26 3.01
C ARG A 51 1.17 8.44 3.92
N TYR A 52 1.19 7.15 3.67
CA TYR A 52 1.89 6.20 4.53
C TYR A 52 2.66 5.20 3.69
N ARG A 53 3.63 4.58 4.33
CA ARG A 53 4.44 3.55 3.71
C ARG A 53 4.47 2.34 4.64
N ILE A 54 4.24 1.15 4.07
CA ILE A 54 4.41 -0.10 4.81
C ILE A 54 5.35 -0.99 4.02
N ARG A 55 5.96 -1.93 4.71
CA ARG A 55 6.90 -2.86 4.11
C ARG A 55 6.31 -4.26 4.09
N GLN A 56 6.55 -4.97 3.00
CA GLN A 56 6.24 -6.38 2.88
C GLN A 56 7.41 -7.06 2.19
N GLY A 57 8.22 -7.78 2.98
CA GLY A 57 9.46 -8.36 2.44
C GLY A 57 10.41 -7.28 1.96
N ASP A 58 10.86 -7.39 0.72
CA ASP A 58 11.73 -6.40 0.13
C ASP A 58 10.98 -5.31 -0.61
N TYR A 59 9.66 -5.27 -0.46
CA TYR A 59 8.83 -4.31 -1.18
C TYR A 59 8.24 -3.28 -0.24
N ARG A 60 7.97 -2.11 -0.78
CA ARG A 60 7.32 -1.03 -0.06
C ARG A 60 6.05 -0.65 -0.77
N ILE A 61 5.03 -0.39 0.03
CA ILE A 61 3.71 -0.03 -0.48
C ILE A 61 3.42 1.38 0.02
N LEU A 62 3.23 2.30 -0.91
CA LEU A 62 2.84 3.67 -0.59
C LEU A 62 1.34 3.79 -0.78
N TYR A 63 0.67 4.34 0.21
CA TYR A 63 -0.78 4.50 0.13
C TYR A 63 -1.21 5.76 0.84
N SER A 64 -2.41 6.22 0.50
CA SER A 64 -3.03 7.33 1.19
C SER A 64 -4.35 6.87 1.78
N ILE A 65 -4.82 7.60 2.78
CA ILE A 65 -6.07 7.31 3.44
C ILE A 65 -7.01 8.48 3.18
N GLU A 66 -8.12 8.21 2.50
CA GLU A 66 -9.11 9.22 2.17
C GLU A 66 -10.29 9.04 3.12
N ASN A 67 -10.23 9.72 4.25
CA ASN A 67 -11.21 9.51 5.32
C ASN A 67 -12.63 9.93 4.94
N GLU A 68 -12.78 10.94 4.10
CA GLU A 68 -14.11 11.44 3.75
C GLU A 68 -14.90 10.45 2.91
N ILE A 69 -14.21 9.66 2.09
CA ILE A 69 -14.88 8.69 1.24
C ILE A 69 -14.56 7.24 1.61
N LEU A 70 -13.87 7.05 2.73
CA LEU A 70 -13.53 5.73 3.28
C LEU A 70 -12.80 4.86 2.26
N VAL A 71 -11.74 5.41 1.68
CA VAL A 71 -10.93 4.71 0.69
C VAL A 71 -9.46 4.69 1.13
N VAL A 72 -8.82 3.53 0.96
CA VAL A 72 -7.37 3.41 1.02
C VAL A 72 -6.90 3.32 -0.42
N TYR A 73 -6.10 4.29 -0.83
CA TYR A 73 -5.64 4.38 -2.21
C TYR A 73 -4.17 4.01 -2.29
N VAL A 74 -3.88 2.88 -2.93
CA VAL A 74 -2.50 2.42 -3.10
C VAL A 74 -1.87 3.17 -4.27
N ILE A 75 -0.82 3.92 -3.98
CA ILE A 75 -0.20 4.82 -4.95
C ILE A 75 0.95 4.16 -5.70
N LYS A 76 1.76 3.40 -4.98
CA LYS A 76 2.95 2.82 -5.58
C LYS A 76 3.37 1.58 -4.82
N ILE A 77 3.89 0.60 -5.57
CA ILE A 77 4.50 -0.60 -5.00
C ILE A 77 5.84 -0.74 -5.70
N GLY A 78 6.90 -0.90 -4.92
CA GLY A 78 8.20 -1.02 -5.53
C GLY A 78 9.18 -1.72 -4.63
N HIS A 79 10.26 -2.21 -5.23
CA HIS A 79 11.36 -2.79 -4.48
C HIS A 79 11.98 -1.69 -3.63
N ARG A 80 12.46 -2.04 -2.45
CA ARG A 80 12.97 -1.04 -1.50
C ARG A 80 13.99 -0.09 -2.10
N LYS A 81 14.77 -0.55 -3.07
CA LYS A 81 15.77 0.31 -3.71
C LYS A 81 15.15 1.35 -4.61
N GLU A 82 13.98 1.08 -5.15
CA GLU A 82 13.31 2.00 -6.08
C GLU A 82 12.45 3.04 -5.38
N VAL A 83 11.86 2.66 -4.27
CA VAL A 83 10.89 3.51 -3.60
C VAL A 83 11.54 4.58 -2.75
N TYR A 84 12.81 4.44 -2.47
CA TYR A 84 13.54 5.38 -1.61
C TYR A 84 13.88 6.70 -2.27
N ARG A 85 13.50 6.91 -3.45
CA ARG A 85 13.82 8.19 -4.11
C ARG A 85 12.74 9.20 -3.99
#